data_82224ca71fea914e74fbd6c54b4aad76
#
_entry.id   82224ca71fea914e74fbd6c54b4aad76
#
_cell.length_a   1.000
_cell.length_b   1.000
_cell.length_c   1.000
_cell.angle_alpha   90.00
_cell.angle_beta   90.00
_cell.angle_gamma   90.00
#
_symmetry.space_group_name_H-M   'P 1'
#
loop_
_entity.id
_entity.type
_entity.pdbx_description
1 polymer ?
#
loop_
_entity_poly.entity_id
_entity_poly.type
_entity_poly.pdbx_seq_one_letter_code
_entity_poly.pdbx_strand_id
1 'polypeptide(L)'
;MEKIKMTTPLVEMDGDEMTRILWKMIKEELLEPYIDLNTEYYDLGLEYRNKTNDQVTIDAANATKKYKVAVKCATITPNAARMKEYDLKEMYKSPNGTIRSMLDGTVFRAPIVVKGIEPCVKNWKKPITLARHAYGDVYKNTEMVIPGPGKVELVYTSEDGTEVRELVHNFAGAGVAQGMHNLN
;
A
#
# COMPACT_ATOMS: atom_id res chain seq x y z
N MET A 1 6.89 -7.59 -37.28
CA MET A 1 7.38 -8.63 -36.35
C MET A 1 6.15 -9.25 -35.71
N GLU A 2 6.09 -10.57 -35.55
CA GLU A 2 4.96 -11.21 -34.87
C GLU A 2 5.01 -10.82 -33.39
N LYS A 3 3.86 -10.41 -32.82
CA LYS A 3 3.78 -10.02 -31.41
C LYS A 3 3.81 -11.25 -30.49
N ILE A 4 4.42 -11.10 -29.34
CA ILE A 4 4.40 -12.12 -28.28
C ILE A 4 2.98 -12.20 -27.70
N LYS A 5 2.36 -13.38 -27.75
CA LYS A 5 1.03 -13.59 -27.19
C LYS A 5 1.11 -13.81 -25.68
N MET A 6 0.30 -13.09 -24.92
CA MET A 6 0.13 -13.34 -23.49
C MET A 6 -0.84 -14.49 -23.27
N THR A 7 -0.43 -15.44 -22.42
CA THR A 7 -1.27 -16.59 -22.02
C THR A 7 -2.10 -16.29 -20.76
N THR A 8 -1.62 -15.38 -19.93
CA THR A 8 -2.28 -14.98 -18.69
C THR A 8 -2.52 -13.48 -18.75
N PRO A 9 -3.73 -13.00 -18.41
CA PRO A 9 -3.98 -11.57 -18.34
C PRO A 9 -3.09 -10.88 -17.30
N LEU A 10 -2.60 -9.71 -17.64
CA LEU A 10 -1.96 -8.79 -16.70
C LEU A 10 -3.04 -8.00 -15.96
N VAL A 11 -3.09 -8.09 -14.64
CA VAL A 11 -3.95 -7.20 -13.85
C VAL A 11 -3.34 -5.80 -13.89
N GLU A 12 -4.06 -4.89 -14.54
CA GLU A 12 -3.64 -3.52 -14.74
C GLU A 12 -4.36 -2.62 -13.75
N MET A 13 -3.62 -2.07 -12.79
CA MET A 13 -4.12 -1.15 -11.79
C MET A 13 -3.66 0.25 -12.13
N ASP A 14 -4.50 1.00 -12.82
CA ASP A 14 -4.21 2.39 -13.18
C ASP A 14 -4.22 3.29 -11.94
N GLY A 15 -3.60 4.45 -12.02
CA GLY A 15 -3.39 5.33 -10.89
C GLY A 15 -3.87 6.75 -11.11
N ASP A 16 -3.28 7.65 -10.36
CA ASP A 16 -3.62 9.06 -10.38
C ASP A 16 -2.56 9.88 -11.13
N GLU A 17 -3.01 11.06 -11.59
CA GLU A 17 -2.17 12.14 -12.11
C GLU A 17 -1.18 11.68 -13.20
N MET A 18 0.09 12.06 -13.08
CA MET A 18 1.14 11.79 -14.06
C MET A 18 1.39 10.30 -14.30
N THR A 19 1.20 9.45 -13.30
CA THR A 19 1.49 8.02 -13.45
C THR A 19 0.54 7.33 -14.42
N ARG A 20 -0.70 7.77 -14.50
CA ARG A 20 -1.68 7.33 -15.51
C ARG A 20 -1.21 7.63 -16.93
N ILE A 21 -0.71 8.84 -17.16
CA ILE A 21 -0.18 9.28 -18.46
C ILE A 21 1.07 8.47 -18.83
N LEU A 22 2.01 8.35 -17.89
CA LEU A 22 3.25 7.58 -18.11
C LEU A 22 2.97 6.12 -18.42
N TRP A 23 2.02 5.50 -17.70
CA TRP A 23 1.66 4.11 -17.93
C TRP A 23 1.02 3.91 -19.31
N LYS A 24 0.15 4.83 -19.72
CA LYS A 24 -0.40 4.83 -21.08
C LYS A 24 0.70 4.86 -22.14
N MET A 25 1.66 5.77 -22.02
CA MET A 25 2.80 5.87 -22.93
C MET A 25 3.64 4.56 -22.95
N ILE A 26 3.89 3.97 -21.79
CA ILE A 26 4.60 2.68 -21.68
C ILE A 26 3.85 1.59 -22.43
N LYS A 27 2.54 1.51 -22.29
CA LYS A 27 1.74 0.51 -23.02
C LYS A 27 1.84 0.74 -24.54
N GLU A 28 1.51 1.94 -24.99
CA GLU A 28 1.39 2.26 -26.41
C GLU A 28 2.76 2.22 -27.15
N GLU A 29 3.84 2.70 -26.51
CA GLU A 29 5.12 2.86 -27.17
C GLU A 29 6.10 1.72 -26.92
N LEU A 30 6.02 1.03 -25.77
CA LEU A 30 7.01 0.03 -25.39
C LEU A 30 6.46 -1.40 -25.32
N LEU A 31 5.17 -1.60 -25.04
CA LEU A 31 4.60 -2.92 -24.88
C LEU A 31 3.81 -3.38 -26.09
N GLU A 32 2.80 -2.64 -26.50
CA GLU A 32 1.89 -3.01 -27.58
C GLU A 32 2.55 -3.21 -28.94
N PRO A 33 3.66 -2.54 -29.30
CA PRO A 33 4.37 -2.85 -30.54
C PRO A 33 4.94 -4.29 -30.61
N TYR A 34 5.24 -4.89 -29.46
CA TYR A 34 5.93 -6.18 -29.36
C TYR A 34 5.08 -7.29 -28.72
N ILE A 35 4.07 -6.92 -27.94
CA ILE A 35 3.25 -7.84 -27.15
C ILE A 35 1.79 -7.69 -27.57
N ASP A 36 1.11 -8.80 -27.75
CA ASP A 36 -0.36 -8.86 -27.82
C ASP A 36 -0.88 -8.77 -26.38
N LEU A 37 -0.98 -7.51 -25.91
CA LEU A 37 -1.21 -7.21 -24.50
C LEU A 37 -2.66 -7.55 -24.12
N ASN A 38 -2.81 -8.47 -23.18
CA ASN A 38 -4.09 -8.85 -22.59
C ASN A 38 -4.12 -8.39 -21.15
N THR A 39 -4.99 -7.40 -20.84
CA THR A 39 -5.10 -6.82 -19.51
C THR A 39 -6.48 -6.99 -18.90
N GLU A 40 -6.54 -7.19 -17.58
CA GLU A 40 -7.74 -7.02 -16.78
C GLU A 40 -7.60 -5.69 -16.01
N TYR A 41 -8.35 -4.69 -16.44
CA TYR A 41 -8.15 -3.30 -16.06
C TYR A 41 -8.97 -2.91 -14.83
N TYR A 42 -8.30 -2.21 -13.89
CA TYR A 42 -8.87 -1.62 -12.67
C TYR A 42 -8.41 -0.18 -12.53
N ASP A 43 -9.35 0.77 -12.48
CA ASP A 43 -9.05 2.17 -12.22
C ASP A 43 -8.92 2.41 -10.71
N LEU A 44 -7.70 2.55 -10.20
CA LEU A 44 -7.43 2.90 -8.80
C LEU A 44 -7.24 4.40 -8.59
N GLY A 45 -7.63 5.23 -9.56
CA GLY A 45 -7.69 6.67 -9.38
C GLY A 45 -8.66 7.07 -8.28
N LEU A 46 -8.34 8.14 -7.56
CA LEU A 46 -9.05 8.55 -6.36
C LEU A 46 -10.55 8.81 -6.60
N GLU A 47 -10.91 9.37 -7.76
CA GLU A 47 -12.31 9.63 -8.13
C GLU A 47 -13.11 8.32 -8.29
N TYR A 48 -12.54 7.32 -8.97
CA TYR A 48 -13.21 6.05 -9.16
C TYR A 48 -13.28 5.22 -7.88
N ARG A 49 -12.24 5.29 -7.04
CA ARG A 49 -12.25 4.72 -5.69
C ARG A 49 -13.35 5.34 -4.83
N ASN A 50 -13.53 6.67 -4.89
CA ASN A 50 -14.62 7.36 -4.21
C ASN A 50 -16.00 6.92 -4.72
N LYS A 51 -16.15 6.71 -6.03
CA LYS A 51 -17.38 6.22 -6.65
C LYS A 51 -17.74 4.81 -6.19
N THR A 52 -16.75 3.94 -6.02
CA THR A 52 -16.93 2.52 -5.67
C THR A 52 -16.77 2.26 -4.16
N ASN A 53 -16.62 3.29 -3.32
CA ASN A 53 -16.30 3.17 -1.90
C ASN A 53 -15.07 2.26 -1.67
N ASP A 54 -14.03 2.44 -2.49
CA ASP A 54 -12.78 1.68 -2.52
C ASP A 54 -12.90 0.17 -2.86
N GLN A 55 -14.08 -0.31 -3.25
CA GLN A 55 -14.29 -1.71 -3.63
C GLN A 55 -13.37 -2.13 -4.77
N VAL A 56 -13.09 -1.25 -5.72
CA VAL A 56 -12.19 -1.52 -6.85
C VAL A 56 -10.78 -1.94 -6.41
N THR A 57 -10.28 -1.44 -5.28
CA THR A 57 -8.98 -1.86 -4.72
C THR A 57 -9.01 -3.32 -4.27
N ILE A 58 -10.11 -3.75 -3.67
CA ILE A 58 -10.33 -5.14 -3.23
C ILE A 58 -10.45 -6.07 -4.44
N ASP A 59 -11.22 -5.66 -5.45
CA ASP A 59 -11.42 -6.42 -6.68
C ASP A 59 -10.11 -6.63 -7.44
N ALA A 60 -9.29 -5.58 -7.56
CA ALA A 60 -7.95 -5.64 -8.17
C ALA A 60 -7.01 -6.59 -7.42
N ALA A 61 -7.03 -6.58 -6.08
CA ALA A 61 -6.24 -7.51 -5.27
C ALA A 61 -6.69 -8.96 -5.46
N ASN A 62 -7.99 -9.22 -5.55
CA ASN A 62 -8.54 -10.56 -5.81
C ASN A 62 -8.18 -11.05 -7.22
N ALA A 63 -8.26 -10.18 -8.23
CA ALA A 63 -7.80 -10.49 -9.58
C ALA A 63 -6.30 -10.84 -9.59
N THR A 64 -5.48 -10.10 -8.83
CA THR A 64 -4.05 -10.41 -8.69
C THR A 64 -3.81 -11.77 -8.06
N LYS A 65 -4.60 -12.17 -7.06
CA LYS A 65 -4.55 -13.53 -6.50
C LYS A 65 -4.88 -14.60 -7.56
N LYS A 66 -5.84 -14.31 -8.43
CA LYS A 66 -6.27 -15.22 -9.49
C LYS A 66 -5.21 -15.36 -10.58
N TYR A 67 -4.72 -14.25 -11.12
CA TYR A 67 -3.81 -14.25 -12.28
C TYR A 67 -2.33 -14.27 -11.94
N LYS A 68 -1.95 -13.99 -10.69
CA LYS A 68 -0.58 -14.04 -10.14
C LYS A 68 0.39 -13.00 -10.70
N VAL A 69 -0.06 -12.09 -11.54
CA VAL A 69 0.74 -11.03 -12.11
C VAL A 69 -0.06 -9.74 -12.19
N ALA A 70 0.53 -8.64 -11.76
CA ALA A 70 -0.10 -7.32 -11.81
C ALA A 70 0.93 -6.22 -11.99
N VAL A 71 0.49 -5.11 -12.56
CA VAL A 71 1.18 -3.82 -12.54
C VAL A 71 0.29 -2.80 -11.85
N LYS A 72 0.88 -1.98 -10.98
CA LYS A 72 0.16 -0.93 -10.26
C LYS A 72 0.86 0.41 -10.43
N CYS A 73 0.12 1.38 -10.93
CA CYS A 73 0.52 2.77 -10.96
C CYS A 73 0.44 3.42 -9.57
N ALA A 74 1.10 4.55 -9.38
CA ALA A 74 0.99 5.30 -8.14
C ALA A 74 -0.43 5.86 -7.95
N THR A 75 -0.89 5.85 -6.71
CA THR A 75 -2.22 6.29 -6.31
C THR A 75 -2.14 7.33 -5.20
N ILE A 76 -3.06 8.26 -5.18
CA ILE A 76 -3.19 9.25 -4.11
C ILE A 76 -3.73 8.55 -2.85
N THR A 77 -3.06 8.77 -1.71
CA THR A 77 -3.63 8.51 -0.39
C THR A 77 -4.14 9.85 0.14
N PRO A 78 -5.47 10.01 0.30
CA PRO A 78 -6.04 11.30 0.66
C PRO A 78 -5.66 11.73 2.08
N ASN A 79 -5.46 13.02 2.23
CA ASN A 79 -5.37 13.72 3.52
C ASN A 79 -6.54 14.72 3.62
N ALA A 80 -6.60 15.49 4.70
CA ALA A 80 -7.68 16.43 4.94
C ALA A 80 -7.85 17.50 3.82
N ALA A 81 -6.77 17.90 3.16
CA ALA A 81 -6.83 18.83 2.02
C ALA A 81 -7.43 18.15 0.79
N ARG A 82 -6.99 16.93 0.48
CA ARG A 82 -7.51 16.14 -0.65
C ARG A 82 -8.98 15.75 -0.47
N MET A 83 -9.46 15.59 0.76
CA MET A 83 -10.88 15.35 1.05
C MET A 83 -11.77 16.43 0.45
N LYS A 84 -11.37 17.69 0.59
CA LYS A 84 -12.13 18.83 0.05
C LYS A 84 -11.94 19.00 -1.45
N GLU A 85 -10.72 18.80 -1.94
CA GLU A 85 -10.36 18.96 -3.35
C GLU A 85 -11.12 18.00 -4.25
N TYR A 86 -11.29 16.75 -3.83
CA TYR A 86 -11.94 15.67 -4.60
C TYR A 86 -13.36 15.36 -4.15
N ASP A 87 -13.92 16.14 -3.22
CA ASP A 87 -15.25 15.89 -2.63
C ASP A 87 -15.44 14.43 -2.19
N LEU A 88 -14.48 13.95 -1.38
CA LEU A 88 -14.46 12.55 -0.97
C LEU A 88 -15.47 12.29 0.15
N LYS A 89 -16.14 11.14 0.08
CA LYS A 89 -17.07 10.64 1.10
C LYS A 89 -16.36 10.30 2.40
N GLU A 90 -15.13 9.79 2.29
CA GLU A 90 -14.30 9.41 3.44
C GLU A 90 -12.81 9.46 3.09
N MET A 91 -11.96 9.44 4.12
CA MET A 91 -10.51 9.41 3.96
C MET A 91 -10.05 7.96 3.73
N TYR A 92 -10.07 7.54 2.46
CA TYR A 92 -9.69 6.19 2.06
C TYR A 92 -8.27 5.83 2.46
N LYS A 93 -8.07 4.59 2.91
CA LYS A 93 -6.75 4.05 3.22
C LYS A 93 -5.90 3.94 1.94
N SER A 94 -4.58 3.79 2.14
CA SER A 94 -3.68 3.57 1.02
C SER A 94 -3.99 2.25 0.30
N PRO A 95 -4.25 2.25 -1.01
CA PRO A 95 -4.42 1.01 -1.78
C PRO A 95 -3.21 0.08 -1.69
N ASN A 96 -2.01 0.63 -1.53
CA ASN A 96 -0.79 -0.17 -1.34
C ASN A 96 -0.88 -1.03 -0.07
N GLY A 97 -1.37 -0.47 1.03
CA GLY A 97 -1.56 -1.20 2.28
C GLY A 97 -2.62 -2.29 2.14
N THR A 98 -3.78 -1.96 1.58
CA THR A 98 -4.89 -2.90 1.35
C THR A 98 -4.46 -4.06 0.46
N ILE A 99 -3.87 -3.78 -0.71
CA ILE A 99 -3.44 -4.81 -1.66
C ILE A 99 -2.38 -5.71 -1.04
N ARG A 100 -1.34 -5.15 -0.40
CA ARG A 100 -0.27 -5.95 0.25
C ARG A 100 -0.82 -6.86 1.35
N SER A 101 -1.72 -6.35 2.18
CA SER A 101 -2.36 -7.14 3.23
C SER A 101 -3.18 -8.30 2.66
N MET A 102 -3.89 -8.07 1.57
CA MET A 102 -4.70 -9.11 0.91
C MET A 102 -3.84 -10.15 0.19
N LEU A 103 -2.72 -9.74 -0.42
CA LEU A 103 -1.80 -10.66 -1.11
C LEU A 103 -0.93 -11.43 -0.14
N ASP A 104 -0.71 -10.89 1.06
CA ASP A 104 0.15 -11.43 2.09
C ASP A 104 1.63 -11.58 1.65
N GLY A 105 2.47 -12.05 2.57
CA GLY A 105 3.87 -12.37 2.29
C GLY A 105 4.87 -11.28 2.69
N THR A 106 6.13 -11.56 2.38
CA THR A 106 7.27 -10.70 2.69
C THR A 106 8.06 -10.39 1.43
N VAL A 107 8.34 -9.12 1.20
CA VAL A 107 9.20 -8.66 0.11
C VAL A 107 10.59 -8.41 0.64
N PHE A 108 11.57 -9.06 0.05
CA PHE A 108 12.99 -8.85 0.34
C PHE A 108 13.60 -7.94 -0.73
N ARG A 109 14.26 -6.87 -0.28
CA ARG A 109 14.95 -5.93 -1.15
C ARG A 109 16.45 -5.98 -0.86
N ALA A 110 17.23 -6.49 -1.81
CA ALA A 110 18.67 -6.39 -1.79
C ALA A 110 19.13 -5.12 -2.51
N PRO A 111 20.21 -4.46 -2.06
CA PRO A 111 20.74 -3.30 -2.75
C PRO A 111 21.30 -3.70 -4.12
N ILE A 112 21.05 -2.86 -5.11
CA ILE A 112 21.66 -2.99 -6.43
C ILE A 112 22.97 -2.19 -6.41
N VAL A 113 24.09 -2.90 -6.54
CA VAL A 113 25.42 -2.27 -6.62
C VAL A 113 25.85 -2.22 -8.07
N VAL A 114 26.03 -1.02 -8.61
CA VAL A 114 26.46 -0.80 -9.98
C VAL A 114 27.97 -0.65 -10.02
N LYS A 115 28.64 -1.46 -10.86
CA LYS A 115 30.08 -1.38 -11.05
C LYS A 115 30.51 0.01 -11.52
N GLY A 116 31.46 0.64 -10.83
CA GLY A 116 31.97 1.97 -11.15
C GLY A 116 31.18 3.13 -10.52
N ILE A 117 30.08 2.85 -9.82
CA ILE A 117 29.34 3.84 -9.03
C ILE A 117 29.58 3.58 -7.55
N GLU A 118 30.20 4.56 -6.88
CA GLU A 118 30.45 4.45 -5.44
C GLU A 118 29.12 4.62 -4.66
N PRO A 119 28.80 3.74 -3.68
CA PRO A 119 27.61 3.88 -2.86
C PRO A 119 27.66 5.14 -1.99
N CYS A 120 26.50 5.72 -1.71
CA CYS A 120 26.36 6.92 -0.88
C CYS A 120 27.00 6.75 0.51
N VAL A 121 26.98 5.54 1.07
CA VAL A 121 27.60 5.20 2.34
C VAL A 121 28.85 4.37 2.08
N LYS A 122 30.00 5.03 2.01
CA LYS A 122 31.30 4.43 1.64
C LYS A 122 31.78 3.32 2.58
N ASN A 123 31.35 3.36 3.84
CA ASN A 123 31.78 2.40 4.86
C ASN A 123 31.06 1.06 4.81
N TRP A 124 30.00 0.95 4.04
CA TRP A 124 29.26 -0.31 3.91
C TRP A 124 30.01 -1.27 2.99
N LYS A 125 30.48 -2.37 3.58
CA LYS A 125 31.27 -3.41 2.90
C LYS A 125 30.45 -4.64 2.53
N LYS A 126 29.23 -4.75 3.05
CA LYS A 126 28.32 -5.87 2.82
C LYS A 126 26.94 -5.34 2.42
N PRO A 127 26.19 -6.05 1.57
CA PRO A 127 24.82 -5.68 1.25
C PRO A 127 23.93 -5.76 2.50
N ILE A 128 23.00 -4.81 2.60
CA ILE A 128 21.96 -4.82 3.62
C ILE A 128 20.65 -5.18 2.92
N THR A 129 20.06 -6.30 3.30
CA THR A 129 18.77 -6.73 2.77
C THR A 129 17.66 -6.22 3.68
N LEU A 130 16.68 -5.53 3.10
CA LEU A 130 15.48 -5.06 3.79
C LEU A 130 14.31 -5.99 3.50
N ALA A 131 13.70 -6.52 4.56
CA ALA A 131 12.46 -7.28 4.47
C ALA A 131 11.27 -6.38 4.82
N ARG A 132 10.22 -6.42 4.01
CA ARG A 132 8.96 -5.73 4.28
C ARG A 132 7.83 -6.75 4.33
N HIS A 133 7.22 -6.90 5.49
CA HIS A 133 6.10 -7.79 5.73
C HIS A 133 4.76 -7.06 5.57
N ALA A 134 3.75 -7.73 5.01
CA ALA A 134 2.43 -7.15 4.76
C ALA A 134 1.71 -6.69 6.03
N TYR A 135 1.88 -7.40 7.12
CA TYR A 135 1.25 -7.10 8.42
C TYR A 135 2.08 -6.21 9.33
N GLY A 136 3.39 -6.10 9.10
CA GLY A 136 4.29 -5.19 9.81
C GLY A 136 4.30 -3.78 9.24
N ASP A 137 3.37 -3.44 8.36
CA ASP A 137 3.31 -2.15 7.70
C ASP A 137 2.64 -1.09 8.57
N VAL A 138 3.14 0.13 8.51
CA VAL A 138 2.59 1.32 9.17
C VAL A 138 1.10 1.55 8.85
N TYR A 139 0.61 1.08 7.70
CA TYR A 139 -0.79 1.22 7.30
C TYR A 139 -1.78 0.36 8.11
N LYS A 140 -1.31 -0.57 8.91
CA LYS A 140 -2.14 -1.36 9.85
C LYS A 140 -1.93 -0.98 11.31
N ASN A 141 -1.28 0.12 11.53
CA ASN A 141 -1.05 0.67 12.85
C ASN A 141 -2.34 1.23 13.46
N THR A 142 -2.51 1.05 14.76
CA THR A 142 -3.59 1.69 15.50
C THR A 142 -3.08 2.98 16.13
N GLU A 143 -3.79 4.06 15.93
CA GLU A 143 -3.42 5.39 16.43
C GLU A 143 -4.65 6.16 16.93
N MET A 144 -4.41 7.06 17.88
CA MET A 144 -5.42 8.00 18.35
C MET A 144 -4.80 9.35 18.74
N VAL A 145 -5.55 10.42 18.51
CA VAL A 145 -5.20 11.75 19.02
C VAL A 145 -5.62 11.85 20.46
N ILE A 146 -4.70 12.28 21.32
CA ILE A 146 -4.93 12.50 22.75
C ILE A 146 -5.23 13.99 22.95
N PRO A 147 -6.45 14.38 23.37
CA PRO A 147 -6.85 15.78 23.42
C PRO A 147 -6.28 16.57 24.62
N GLY A 148 -5.78 15.88 25.65
CA GLY A 148 -5.27 16.52 26.87
C GLY A 148 -4.65 15.55 27.86
N PRO A 149 -4.37 15.97 29.11
CA PRO A 149 -3.81 15.09 30.13
C PRO A 149 -4.67 13.84 30.36
N GLY A 150 -4.03 12.70 30.53
CA GLY A 150 -4.72 11.44 30.77
C GLY A 150 -3.82 10.23 30.58
N LYS A 151 -4.38 9.03 30.73
CA LYS A 151 -3.65 7.78 30.56
C LYS A 151 -4.11 7.02 29.32
N VAL A 152 -3.19 6.33 28.69
CA VAL A 152 -3.46 5.33 27.65
C VAL A 152 -3.11 3.96 28.18
N GLU A 153 -4.04 3.01 28.06
CA GLU A 153 -3.91 1.64 28.50
C GLU A 153 -4.18 0.69 27.33
N LEU A 154 -3.48 -0.45 27.31
CA LEU A 154 -3.89 -1.63 26.55
C LEU A 154 -4.87 -2.40 27.39
N VAL A 155 -6.00 -2.77 26.80
CA VAL A 155 -7.03 -3.58 27.47
C VAL A 155 -7.29 -4.80 26.61
N TYR A 156 -7.12 -5.99 27.18
CA TYR A 156 -7.60 -7.24 26.62
C TYR A 156 -8.82 -7.69 27.41
N THR A 157 -9.92 -7.92 26.71
CA THR A 157 -11.15 -8.47 27.27
C THR A 157 -11.39 -9.83 26.62
N SER A 158 -11.40 -10.90 27.43
CA SER A 158 -11.72 -12.25 26.95
C SER A 158 -13.23 -12.43 26.73
N GLU A 159 -13.63 -13.52 26.06
CA GLU A 159 -15.04 -13.81 25.79
C GLU A 159 -15.87 -13.99 27.06
N ASP A 160 -15.26 -14.47 28.17
CA ASP A 160 -15.90 -14.60 29.49
C ASP A 160 -15.98 -13.27 30.28
N GLY A 161 -15.49 -12.17 29.70
CA GLY A 161 -15.50 -10.85 30.31
C GLY A 161 -14.31 -10.54 31.21
N THR A 162 -13.34 -11.46 31.36
CA THR A 162 -12.11 -11.17 32.10
C THR A 162 -11.27 -10.12 31.41
N GLU A 163 -10.82 -9.12 32.17
CA GLU A 163 -9.99 -8.02 31.62
C GLU A 163 -8.57 -8.06 32.16
N VAL A 164 -7.61 -7.83 31.26
CA VAL A 164 -6.21 -7.55 31.58
C VAL A 164 -5.89 -6.16 31.07
N ARG A 165 -5.31 -5.31 31.95
CA ARG A 165 -4.97 -3.91 31.63
C ARG A 165 -3.49 -3.69 31.86
N GLU A 166 -2.86 -3.01 30.88
CA GLU A 166 -1.47 -2.58 30.96
C GLU A 166 -1.37 -1.09 30.69
N LEU A 167 -0.78 -0.34 31.60
CA LEU A 167 -0.57 1.09 31.43
C LEU A 167 0.54 1.31 30.39
N VAL A 168 0.21 1.99 29.29
CA VAL A 168 1.16 2.34 28.24
C VAL A 168 1.85 3.66 28.57
N HIS A 169 1.08 4.70 28.86
CA HIS A 169 1.63 6.04 29.11
C HIS A 169 0.66 6.97 29.82
N ASN A 170 1.24 7.86 30.65
CA ASN A 170 0.53 8.99 31.25
C ASN A 170 0.89 10.28 30.49
N PHE A 171 -0.07 10.85 29.80
CA PHE A 171 0.08 12.11 29.09
C PHE A 171 -0.09 13.29 30.04
N ALA A 172 0.87 14.21 30.06
CA ALA A 172 0.76 15.48 30.78
C ALA A 172 0.01 16.57 29.98
N GLY A 173 -0.25 16.35 28.69
CA GLY A 173 -0.94 17.25 27.79
C GLY A 173 -1.45 16.53 26.56
N ALA A 174 -1.83 17.29 25.53
CA ALA A 174 -2.24 16.73 24.25
C ALA A 174 -1.07 16.00 23.54
N GLY A 175 -1.40 14.98 22.74
CA GLY A 175 -0.40 14.18 22.06
C GLY A 175 -1.01 13.20 21.07
N VAL A 176 -0.22 12.20 20.68
CA VAL A 176 -0.65 11.08 19.84
C VAL A 176 -0.18 9.78 20.46
N ALA A 177 -1.06 8.80 20.52
CA ALA A 177 -0.72 7.42 20.84
C ALA A 177 -0.72 6.60 19.54
N GLN A 178 0.38 5.93 19.25
CA GLN A 178 0.58 5.19 18.01
C GLN A 178 1.40 3.92 18.27
N GLY A 179 1.16 2.85 17.55
CA GLY A 179 2.12 1.77 17.47
C GLY A 179 1.67 0.38 17.89
N MET A 180 0.42 -0.01 17.69
CA MET A 180 0.02 -1.42 17.87
C MET A 180 0.00 -2.19 16.56
N HIS A 181 0.81 -3.26 16.50
CA HIS A 181 0.73 -4.28 15.47
C HIS A 181 0.19 -5.57 16.10
N ASN A 182 -0.86 -6.13 15.51
CA ASN A 182 -1.47 -7.37 15.97
C ASN A 182 -1.01 -8.49 15.04
N LEU A 183 -0.51 -9.57 15.66
CA LEU A 183 -0.10 -10.78 14.95
C LEU A 183 -0.91 -11.96 15.52
N ASN A 184 -1.58 -12.68 14.65
CA ASN A 184 -2.27 -13.93 14.96
C ASN A 184 -1.46 -15.11 14.47
#